data_adbbf3168dde6507d586cc046f6b80b0
#
_entry.id   adbbf3168dde6507d586cc046f6b80b0
#
_cell.length_a   1.000
_cell.length_b   1.000
_cell.length_c   1.000
_cell.angle_alpha   90.00
_cell.angle_beta   90.00
_cell.angle_gamma   90.00
#
_symmetry.space_group_name_H-M   'P 1'
#
loop_
_entity.id
_entity.type
_entity.pdbx_description
1 polymer ?
#
loop_
_entity_poly.entity_id
_entity_poly.type
_entity_poly.pdbx_seq_one_letter_code
_entity_poly.pdbx_strand_id
1 'polypeptide(L)'
;LSIDNVREYLGKMAAVMVAPGFGNRGIEGKLVAVRYARENNVPFFGICLGMQCAVIEFARNVLGWHDANSSEMAQTKHCVIDLMEEQKKITAKGGTMRLGGYPCHLEAGSRAAEAYGSEDVVERHRHRYEFNNAFISDFEAAGMKATGLNPDNGLVEVVEIPTHRWFVGTQYHPEYHSTAANPHPLFVRFVQEALAYRDEQ
;
A
#
# COMPACT_ATOMS: atom_id res chain seq x y z
N LEU A 1 14.08 -1.27 -12.92
CA LEU A 1 14.71 -0.34 -11.97
C LEU A 1 15.67 -1.10 -11.06
N SER A 2 16.80 -0.49 -10.76
CA SER A 2 17.77 -0.90 -9.75
C SER A 2 18.13 0.30 -8.87
N ILE A 3 18.85 0.06 -7.77
CA ILE A 3 19.34 1.13 -6.88
C ILE A 3 20.26 2.09 -7.64
N ASP A 4 21.07 1.57 -8.59
CA ASP A 4 22.04 2.37 -9.34
C ASP A 4 21.39 3.32 -10.35
N ASN A 5 20.22 2.95 -10.91
CA ASN A 5 19.59 3.73 -11.98
C ASN A 5 18.27 4.40 -11.60
N VAL A 6 17.72 4.14 -10.41
CA VAL A 6 16.40 4.66 -10.01
C VAL A 6 16.34 6.19 -10.06
N ARG A 7 17.42 6.87 -9.68
CA ARG A 7 17.48 8.34 -9.70
C ARG A 7 17.45 8.92 -11.11
N GLU A 8 18.01 8.22 -12.09
CA GLU A 8 17.95 8.62 -13.49
C GLU A 8 16.50 8.64 -14.00
N TYR A 9 15.72 7.60 -13.64
CA TYR A 9 14.34 7.45 -14.09
C TYR A 9 13.33 8.22 -13.25
N LEU A 10 13.49 8.27 -11.94
CA LEU A 10 12.50 8.86 -11.02
C LEU A 10 12.89 10.24 -10.48
N GLY A 11 14.14 10.68 -10.65
CA GLY A 11 14.64 11.90 -10.05
C GLY A 11 13.99 13.21 -10.51
N LYS A 12 13.22 13.18 -11.60
CA LYS A 12 12.44 14.32 -12.12
C LYS A 12 10.93 14.11 -11.98
N MET A 13 10.51 13.01 -11.35
CA MET A 13 9.09 12.69 -11.20
C MET A 13 8.51 13.39 -9.98
N ALA A 14 7.36 13.99 -10.16
CA ALA A 14 6.64 14.68 -9.09
C ALA A 14 5.95 13.73 -8.11
N ALA A 15 5.74 12.48 -8.49
CA ALA A 15 5.13 11.44 -7.67
C ALA A 15 5.44 10.04 -8.22
N VAL A 16 5.27 9.03 -7.38
CA VAL A 16 5.43 7.61 -7.75
C VAL A 16 4.15 6.87 -7.40
N MET A 17 3.56 6.19 -8.37
CA MET A 17 2.45 5.26 -8.15
C MET A 17 2.88 3.84 -8.49
N VAL A 18 2.62 2.91 -7.57
CA VAL A 18 2.76 1.48 -7.83
C VAL A 18 1.39 0.86 -7.98
N ALA A 19 1.09 0.50 -9.23
CA ALA A 19 -0.20 -0.03 -9.66
C ALA A 19 -0.46 -1.46 -9.14
N PRO A 20 -1.73 -1.91 -9.13
CA PRO A 20 -2.08 -3.28 -8.79
C PRO A 20 -1.43 -4.30 -9.76
N GLY A 21 -1.37 -5.55 -9.32
CA GLY A 21 -0.82 -6.65 -10.10
C GLY A 21 -0.81 -7.96 -9.33
N PHE A 22 -0.17 -8.97 -9.92
CA PHE A 22 -0.06 -10.33 -9.36
C PHE A 22 1.33 -10.91 -9.59
N GLY A 23 1.69 -11.88 -8.74
CA GLY A 23 2.91 -12.66 -8.87
C GLY A 23 4.18 -11.85 -8.64
N ASN A 24 5.32 -12.46 -8.96
CA ASN A 24 6.65 -11.95 -8.60
C ASN A 24 7.34 -11.10 -9.67
N ARG A 25 6.74 -10.94 -10.85
CA ARG A 25 7.37 -10.21 -11.96
C ARG A 25 7.56 -8.73 -11.63
N GLY A 26 8.81 -8.28 -11.65
CA GLY A 26 9.17 -6.87 -11.45
C GLY A 26 9.02 -6.35 -10.02
N ILE A 27 8.83 -7.23 -9.04
CA ILE A 27 8.67 -6.84 -7.63
C ILE A 27 9.88 -6.07 -7.13
N GLU A 28 11.10 -6.56 -7.33
CA GLU A 28 12.29 -5.88 -6.84
C GLU A 28 12.43 -4.46 -7.42
N GLY A 29 12.08 -4.26 -8.69
CA GLY A 29 12.04 -2.92 -9.28
C GLY A 29 10.96 -2.01 -8.68
N LYS A 30 9.80 -2.57 -8.26
CA LYS A 30 8.77 -1.83 -7.52
C LYS A 30 9.26 -1.46 -6.12
N LEU A 31 9.91 -2.38 -5.41
CA LEU A 31 10.50 -2.10 -4.09
C LEU A 31 11.54 -0.98 -4.17
N VAL A 32 12.39 -0.97 -5.21
CA VAL A 32 13.34 0.12 -5.45
C VAL A 32 12.63 1.46 -5.68
N ALA A 33 11.52 1.48 -6.43
CA ALA A 33 10.73 2.70 -6.65
C ALA A 33 10.07 3.20 -5.36
N VAL A 34 9.51 2.29 -4.55
CA VAL A 34 8.94 2.60 -3.23
C VAL A 34 10.00 3.19 -2.31
N ARG A 35 11.15 2.53 -2.21
CA ARG A 35 12.29 3.01 -1.41
C ARG A 35 12.72 4.41 -1.82
N TYR A 36 12.86 4.64 -3.12
CA TYR A 36 13.23 5.96 -3.64
C TYR A 36 12.21 7.02 -3.21
N ALA A 37 10.91 6.76 -3.36
CA ALA A 37 9.86 7.68 -2.97
C ALA A 37 9.89 7.97 -1.46
N ARG A 38 10.01 6.93 -0.62
CA ARG A 38 10.07 7.06 0.84
C ARG A 38 11.29 7.87 1.30
N GLU A 39 12.48 7.55 0.80
CA GLU A 39 13.73 8.18 1.25
C GLU A 39 13.90 9.63 0.75
N ASN A 40 13.26 9.98 -0.37
CA ASN A 40 13.36 11.33 -0.96
C ASN A 40 12.08 12.17 -0.76
N ASN A 41 11.17 11.74 0.10
CA ASN A 41 9.90 12.43 0.39
C ASN A 41 9.08 12.76 -0.88
N VAL A 42 9.17 11.91 -1.92
CA VAL A 42 8.39 12.01 -3.15
C VAL A 42 7.00 11.42 -2.90
N PRO A 43 5.90 12.13 -3.21
CA PRO A 43 4.56 11.59 -3.03
C PRO A 43 4.42 10.18 -3.60
N PHE A 44 3.92 9.25 -2.78
CA PHE A 44 3.77 7.84 -3.12
C PHE A 44 2.33 7.37 -2.94
N PHE A 45 1.84 6.60 -3.92
CA PHE A 45 0.57 5.90 -3.81
C PHE A 45 0.71 4.44 -4.27
N GLY A 46 0.44 3.50 -3.37
CA GLY A 46 0.47 2.07 -3.63
C GLY A 46 -0.92 1.46 -3.64
N ILE A 47 -1.33 0.79 -4.73
CA ILE A 47 -2.65 0.18 -4.85
C ILE A 47 -2.51 -1.35 -4.87
N CYS A 48 -3.21 -2.06 -3.98
CA CYS A 48 -3.24 -3.51 -3.86
C CYS A 48 -1.81 -4.07 -3.77
N LEU A 49 -1.26 -4.68 -4.82
CA LEU A 49 0.14 -5.10 -4.87
C LEU A 49 1.12 -3.94 -4.57
N GLY A 50 0.77 -2.70 -4.92
CA GLY A 50 1.56 -1.51 -4.62
C GLY A 50 1.67 -1.24 -3.12
N MET A 51 0.58 -1.40 -2.37
CA MET A 51 0.61 -1.36 -0.90
C MET A 51 1.46 -2.50 -0.34
N GLN A 52 1.29 -3.72 -0.85
CA GLN A 52 2.08 -4.88 -0.41
C GLN A 52 3.58 -4.67 -0.64
N CYS A 53 3.96 -4.08 -1.78
CA CYS A 53 5.34 -3.66 -2.04
C CYS A 53 5.82 -2.62 -1.02
N ALA A 54 4.99 -1.66 -0.64
CA ALA A 54 5.34 -0.65 0.38
C ALA A 54 5.60 -1.29 1.74
N VAL A 55 4.78 -2.25 2.15
CA VAL A 55 4.94 -3.02 3.38
C VAL A 55 6.24 -3.85 3.36
N ILE A 56 6.49 -4.57 2.27
CA ILE A 56 7.72 -5.39 2.14
C ILE A 56 8.97 -4.50 2.14
N GLU A 57 8.94 -3.38 1.41
CA GLU A 57 10.06 -2.43 1.37
C GLU A 57 10.37 -1.89 2.75
N PHE A 58 9.36 -1.44 3.48
CA PHE A 58 9.50 -0.88 4.82
C PHE A 58 10.06 -1.93 5.79
N ALA A 59 9.56 -3.16 5.74
CA ALA A 59 10.10 -4.24 6.54
C ALA A 59 11.57 -4.53 6.26
N ARG A 60 11.98 -4.55 5.00
CA ARG A 60 13.38 -4.83 4.63
C ARG A 60 14.34 -3.71 4.99
N ASN A 61 13.95 -2.46 4.78
CA ASN A 61 14.88 -1.33 4.84
C ASN A 61 14.71 -0.46 6.09
N VAL A 62 13.60 -0.52 6.80
CA VAL A 62 13.38 0.22 8.06
C VAL A 62 13.43 -0.72 9.26
N LEU A 63 12.71 -1.86 9.23
CA LEU A 63 12.74 -2.86 10.30
C LEU A 63 13.99 -3.75 10.25
N GLY A 64 14.74 -3.77 9.13
CA GLY A 64 15.92 -4.61 8.95
C GLY A 64 15.61 -6.11 8.73
N TRP A 65 14.38 -6.45 8.38
CA TRP A 65 13.97 -7.83 8.10
C TRP A 65 14.24 -8.16 6.62
N HIS A 66 15.49 -8.41 6.29
CA HIS A 66 15.95 -8.59 4.91
C HIS A 66 15.27 -9.74 4.16
N ASP A 67 14.72 -10.71 4.88
CA ASP A 67 13.95 -11.82 4.34
C ASP A 67 12.45 -11.51 4.18
N ALA A 68 11.98 -10.31 4.59
CA ALA A 68 10.56 -9.95 4.52
C ALA A 68 10.00 -10.09 3.10
N ASN A 69 8.85 -10.75 3.00
CA ASN A 69 8.23 -11.06 1.70
C ASN A 69 6.71 -11.27 1.83
N SER A 70 6.07 -11.48 0.68
CA SER A 70 4.74 -12.07 0.59
C SER A 70 4.87 -13.59 0.51
N SER A 71 4.02 -14.32 1.22
CA SER A 71 3.93 -15.78 1.11
C SER A 71 3.45 -16.26 -0.27
N GLU A 72 2.93 -15.36 -1.10
CA GLU A 72 2.68 -15.61 -2.53
C GLU A 72 3.98 -15.86 -3.30
N MET A 73 5.04 -15.17 -2.90
CA MET A 73 6.31 -15.15 -3.63
C MET A 73 7.35 -16.10 -3.03
N ALA A 74 7.49 -16.09 -1.71
CA ALA A 74 8.40 -16.97 -0.98
C ALA A 74 7.95 -17.17 0.48
N GLN A 75 8.07 -18.36 0.98
CA GLN A 75 7.90 -18.66 2.41
C GLN A 75 9.18 -18.28 3.16
N THR A 76 9.08 -17.29 4.02
CA THR A 76 10.18 -16.76 4.83
C THR A 76 9.75 -16.65 6.30
N LYS A 77 10.69 -16.30 7.18
CA LYS A 77 10.36 -16.04 8.58
C LYS A 77 9.42 -14.83 8.73
N HIS A 78 9.63 -13.79 7.90
CA HIS A 78 8.85 -12.56 7.94
C HIS A 78 7.96 -12.46 6.71
N CYS A 79 6.91 -13.32 6.62
CA CYS A 79 5.84 -13.15 5.65
C CYS A 79 4.92 -12.01 6.11
N VAL A 80 5.33 -10.76 5.81
CA VAL A 80 4.59 -9.55 6.19
C VAL A 80 3.32 -9.36 5.38
N ILE A 81 3.21 -10.07 4.26
CA ILE A 81 2.00 -10.25 3.45
C ILE A 81 1.72 -11.74 3.41
N ASP A 82 0.52 -12.16 3.85
CA ASP A 82 0.17 -13.58 3.96
C ASP A 82 -1.32 -13.83 3.66
N LEU A 83 -1.68 -15.09 3.56
CA LEU A 83 -3.08 -15.52 3.55
C LEU A 83 -3.67 -15.41 4.97
N MET A 84 -4.94 -15.03 5.05
CA MET A 84 -5.69 -15.17 6.31
C MET A 84 -5.77 -16.63 6.74
N GLU A 85 -5.83 -16.87 8.06
CA GLU A 85 -5.96 -18.22 8.63
C GLU A 85 -7.19 -18.99 8.09
N GLU A 86 -8.28 -18.29 7.85
CA GLU A 86 -9.49 -18.87 7.26
C GLU A 86 -9.28 -19.29 5.81
N GLN A 87 -8.49 -18.53 5.05
CA GLN A 87 -8.15 -18.81 3.66
C GLN A 87 -7.18 -19.98 3.52
N LYS A 88 -6.30 -20.20 4.50
CA LYS A 88 -5.35 -21.34 4.54
C LYS A 88 -6.06 -22.71 4.58
N LYS A 89 -7.29 -22.74 5.09
CA LYS A 89 -8.12 -23.95 5.18
C LYS A 89 -8.89 -24.28 3.90
N ILE A 90 -8.92 -23.35 2.93
CA ILE A 90 -9.66 -23.50 1.67
C ILE A 90 -8.75 -24.10 0.60
N THR A 91 -9.09 -25.27 0.07
CA THR A 91 -8.30 -25.97 -0.95
C THR A 91 -8.50 -25.44 -2.37
N ALA A 92 -9.63 -24.78 -2.63
CA ALA A 92 -9.96 -24.21 -3.96
C ALA A 92 -9.44 -22.78 -4.08
N LYS A 93 -8.44 -22.55 -4.94
CA LYS A 93 -7.79 -21.23 -5.11
C LYS A 93 -8.78 -20.06 -5.37
N GLY A 94 -9.88 -20.29 -6.07
CA GLY A 94 -10.90 -19.26 -6.32
C GLY A 94 -11.66 -18.81 -5.07
N GLY A 95 -11.83 -19.69 -4.08
CA GLY A 95 -12.57 -19.41 -2.83
C GLY A 95 -11.82 -18.56 -1.81
N THR A 96 -10.53 -18.26 -2.03
CA THR A 96 -9.71 -17.45 -1.11
C THR A 96 -9.63 -15.98 -1.51
N MET A 97 -10.24 -15.58 -2.61
CA MET A 97 -10.18 -14.20 -3.11
C MET A 97 -11.25 -13.34 -2.46
N ARG A 98 -10.83 -12.20 -1.89
CA ARG A 98 -11.76 -11.14 -1.49
C ARG A 98 -12.21 -10.41 -2.76
N LEU A 99 -13.50 -10.44 -3.03
CA LEU A 99 -14.13 -9.84 -4.22
C LEU A 99 -15.32 -9.00 -3.79
N GLY A 100 -15.42 -7.78 -4.32
CA GLY A 100 -16.56 -6.89 -4.07
C GLY A 100 -16.25 -5.77 -3.09
N GLY A 101 -17.30 -5.09 -2.62
CA GLY A 101 -17.21 -3.98 -1.67
C GLY A 101 -17.07 -4.47 -0.23
N TYR A 102 -16.11 -3.89 0.50
CA TYR A 102 -15.94 -4.14 1.93
C TYR A 102 -15.80 -2.81 2.67
N PRO A 103 -16.31 -2.73 3.91
CA PRO A 103 -16.16 -1.54 4.73
C PRO A 103 -14.71 -1.36 5.17
N CYS A 104 -14.30 -0.10 5.28
CA CYS A 104 -13.04 0.31 5.86
C CYS A 104 -13.31 1.50 6.78
N HIS A 105 -12.88 1.40 8.04
CA HIS A 105 -12.87 2.50 9.00
C HIS A 105 -11.48 3.11 9.01
N LEU A 106 -11.40 4.41 8.72
CA LEU A 106 -10.17 5.19 8.63
C LEU A 106 -9.90 5.91 9.96
N GLU A 107 -8.65 5.93 10.39
CA GLU A 107 -8.23 6.70 11.57
C GLU A 107 -8.48 8.20 11.33
N ALA A 108 -9.15 8.86 12.29
CA ALA A 108 -9.41 10.29 12.24
C ALA A 108 -8.11 11.09 12.09
N GLY A 109 -8.08 12.03 11.13
CA GLY A 109 -6.90 12.83 10.83
C GLY A 109 -5.82 12.10 10.02
N SER A 110 -6.06 10.86 9.58
CA SER A 110 -5.21 10.22 8.60
C SER A 110 -5.33 10.90 7.23
N ARG A 111 -4.32 10.75 6.39
CA ARG A 111 -4.33 11.33 5.04
C ARG A 111 -5.46 10.76 4.17
N ALA A 112 -5.76 9.49 4.35
CA ALA A 112 -6.88 8.88 3.65
C ALA A 112 -8.21 9.47 4.15
N ALA A 113 -8.46 9.56 5.47
CA ALA A 113 -9.68 10.16 6.01
C ALA A 113 -9.86 11.61 5.56
N GLU A 114 -8.79 12.40 5.56
CA GLU A 114 -8.81 13.78 5.04
C GLU A 114 -9.17 13.84 3.55
N ALA A 115 -8.61 12.92 2.74
CA ALA A 115 -8.90 12.87 1.31
C ALA A 115 -10.36 12.51 1.02
N TYR A 116 -10.90 11.53 1.75
CA TYR A 116 -12.32 11.13 1.62
C TYR A 116 -13.29 12.16 2.24
N GLY A 117 -12.87 12.89 3.26
CA GLY A 117 -13.76 13.71 4.09
C GLY A 117 -14.72 12.85 4.94
N SER A 118 -14.36 11.60 5.21
CA SER A 118 -15.12 10.61 5.97
C SER A 118 -14.18 9.58 6.59
N GLU A 119 -14.55 9.06 7.75
CA GLU A 119 -13.84 7.95 8.40
C GLU A 119 -14.38 6.58 7.96
N ASP A 120 -15.62 6.50 7.48
CA ASP A 120 -16.24 5.26 7.04
C ASP A 120 -16.42 5.27 5.53
N VAL A 121 -15.83 4.28 4.85
CA VAL A 121 -15.88 4.12 3.40
C VAL A 121 -16.15 2.66 3.02
N VAL A 122 -16.62 2.44 1.81
CA VAL A 122 -16.81 1.09 1.24
C VAL A 122 -16.05 1.04 -0.08
N GLU A 123 -15.06 0.16 -0.15
CA GLU A 123 -14.18 0.05 -1.32
C GLU A 123 -14.13 -1.35 -1.89
N ARG A 124 -13.81 -1.45 -3.19
CA ARG A 124 -13.80 -2.73 -3.91
C ARG A 124 -12.45 -3.41 -3.80
N HIS A 125 -12.50 -4.70 -3.50
CA HIS A 125 -11.34 -5.58 -3.37
C HIS A 125 -11.28 -6.61 -4.49
N ARG A 126 -10.04 -6.99 -4.85
CA ARG A 126 -9.75 -8.10 -5.76
C ARG A 126 -8.36 -8.64 -5.44
N HIS A 127 -8.22 -9.28 -4.29
CA HIS A 127 -6.94 -9.84 -3.85
C HIS A 127 -7.14 -11.05 -2.94
N ARG A 128 -6.06 -11.76 -2.67
CA ARG A 128 -6.04 -12.96 -1.84
C ARG A 128 -5.14 -12.76 -0.61
N TYR A 129 -4.02 -12.06 -0.79
CA TYR A 129 -3.02 -11.84 0.23
C TYR A 129 -3.27 -10.50 0.92
N GLU A 130 -3.01 -10.46 2.22
CA GLU A 130 -3.31 -9.36 3.13
C GLU A 130 -2.06 -8.98 3.92
N PHE A 131 -2.05 -7.79 4.49
CA PHE A 131 -1.10 -7.43 5.52
C PHE A 131 -1.20 -8.43 6.67
N ASN A 132 -0.07 -8.95 7.14
CA ASN A 132 -0.04 -9.87 8.27
C ASN A 132 -0.14 -9.10 9.59
N ASN A 133 -1.31 -9.11 10.20
CA ASN A 133 -1.62 -8.35 11.41
C ASN A 133 -0.72 -8.68 12.61
N ALA A 134 -0.03 -9.83 12.61
CA ALA A 134 0.92 -10.18 13.66
C ALA A 134 2.08 -9.19 13.78
N PHE A 135 2.34 -8.40 12.74
CA PHE A 135 3.44 -7.43 12.67
C PHE A 135 3.00 -5.97 12.81
N ILE A 136 1.70 -5.64 12.97
CA ILE A 136 1.21 -4.25 13.03
C ILE A 136 2.01 -3.42 14.03
N SER A 137 2.20 -3.93 15.26
CA SER A 137 2.90 -3.18 16.32
C SER A 137 4.35 -2.84 15.98
N ASP A 138 5.05 -3.71 15.24
CA ASP A 138 6.43 -3.46 14.82
C ASP A 138 6.48 -2.34 13.76
N PHE A 139 5.54 -2.36 12.81
CA PHE A 139 5.42 -1.33 11.78
C PHE A 139 5.07 0.02 12.36
N GLU A 140 4.09 0.07 13.28
CA GLU A 140 3.66 1.31 13.92
C GLU A 140 4.75 1.92 14.79
N ALA A 141 5.47 1.10 15.55
CA ALA A 141 6.61 1.54 16.34
C ALA A 141 7.73 2.15 15.48
N ALA A 142 7.88 1.68 14.24
CA ALA A 142 8.86 2.18 13.28
C ALA A 142 8.35 3.32 12.39
N GLY A 143 7.07 3.69 12.48
CA GLY A 143 6.50 4.87 11.83
C GLY A 143 5.64 4.62 10.58
N MET A 144 5.34 3.36 10.21
CA MET A 144 4.28 3.05 9.26
C MET A 144 3.03 2.63 10.03
N LYS A 145 1.92 3.34 9.85
CA LYS A 145 0.67 3.11 10.56
C LYS A 145 -0.35 2.37 9.71
N ALA A 146 -1.14 1.51 10.34
CA ALA A 146 -2.35 0.94 9.79
C ALA A 146 -3.51 1.90 10.04
N THR A 147 -3.73 2.85 9.13
CA THR A 147 -4.70 3.94 9.29
C THR A 147 -6.10 3.61 8.74
N GLY A 148 -6.28 2.46 8.11
CA GLY A 148 -7.58 1.96 7.69
C GLY A 148 -7.72 0.49 8.01
N LEU A 149 -8.78 0.13 8.71
CA LEU A 149 -9.07 -1.25 9.11
C LEU A 149 -10.47 -1.66 8.67
N ASN A 150 -10.62 -2.91 8.28
CA ASN A 150 -11.94 -3.48 8.10
C ASN A 150 -12.58 -3.69 9.49
N PRO A 151 -13.76 -3.09 9.77
CA PRO A 151 -14.38 -3.14 11.10
C PRO A 151 -14.89 -4.54 11.48
N ASP A 152 -15.14 -5.43 10.50
CA ASP A 152 -15.70 -6.75 10.76
C ASP A 152 -14.64 -7.79 11.18
N ASN A 153 -13.39 -7.63 10.68
CA ASN A 153 -12.35 -8.64 10.87
C ASN A 153 -10.96 -8.06 11.23
N GLY A 154 -10.82 -6.72 11.29
CA GLY A 154 -9.59 -6.04 11.68
C GLY A 154 -8.47 -6.11 10.65
N LEU A 155 -8.75 -6.51 9.40
CA LEU A 155 -7.73 -6.51 8.35
C LEU A 155 -7.28 -5.10 8.00
N VAL A 156 -5.98 -4.94 7.74
CA VAL A 156 -5.40 -3.67 7.33
C VAL A 156 -5.76 -3.38 5.87
N GLU A 157 -6.48 -2.28 5.67
CA GLU A 157 -6.94 -1.81 4.36
C GLU A 157 -6.11 -0.62 3.85
N VAL A 158 -5.56 0.18 4.78
CA VAL A 158 -4.75 1.36 4.45
C VAL A 158 -3.52 1.40 5.35
N VAL A 159 -2.36 1.67 4.75
CA VAL A 159 -1.13 1.99 5.47
C VAL A 159 -0.62 3.37 5.07
N GLU A 160 -0.06 4.09 6.04
CA GLU A 160 0.51 5.43 5.83
C GLU A 160 1.84 5.59 6.57
N ILE A 161 2.69 6.49 6.06
CA ILE A 161 3.81 7.05 6.82
C ILE A 161 3.45 8.52 7.13
N PRO A 162 2.95 8.84 8.34
CA PRO A 162 2.43 10.17 8.66
C PRO A 162 3.47 11.30 8.58
N THR A 163 4.74 10.97 8.80
CA THR A 163 5.86 11.94 8.71
C THR A 163 6.28 12.22 7.27
N HIS A 164 5.83 11.43 6.32
CA HIS A 164 6.06 11.64 4.90
C HIS A 164 5.03 12.61 4.33
N ARG A 165 5.39 13.41 3.30
CA ARG A 165 4.50 14.35 2.61
C ARG A 165 3.17 13.69 2.20
N TRP A 166 3.24 12.59 1.45
CA TRP A 166 2.14 11.73 1.05
C TRP A 166 2.68 10.33 0.81
N PHE A 167 2.45 9.42 1.71
CA PHE A 167 2.79 8.01 1.54
C PHE A 167 1.59 7.18 1.97
N VAL A 168 0.81 6.75 1.01
CA VAL A 168 -0.45 6.03 1.23
C VAL A 168 -0.42 4.73 0.43
N GLY A 169 -0.79 3.63 1.05
CA GLY A 169 -1.03 2.35 0.41
C GLY A 169 -2.43 1.85 0.72
N THR A 170 -3.18 1.39 -0.29
CA THR A 170 -4.51 0.81 -0.12
C THR A 170 -4.53 -0.63 -0.60
N GLN A 171 -5.13 -1.54 0.19
CA GLN A 171 -5.32 -2.93 -0.23
C GLN A 171 -6.47 -3.07 -1.24
N TYR A 172 -7.44 -2.18 -1.16
CA TYR A 172 -8.54 -2.07 -2.12
C TYR A 172 -8.14 -1.32 -3.40
N HIS A 173 -9.08 -1.27 -4.35
CA HIS A 173 -8.90 -0.75 -5.70
C HIS A 173 -9.73 0.52 -5.93
N PRO A 174 -9.23 1.73 -5.58
CA PRO A 174 -9.97 2.99 -5.77
C PRO A 174 -10.26 3.29 -7.24
N GLU A 175 -9.48 2.71 -8.17
CA GLU A 175 -9.71 2.89 -9.61
C GLU A 175 -11.06 2.33 -10.07
N TYR A 176 -11.67 1.40 -9.34
CA TYR A 176 -12.99 0.87 -9.69
C TYR A 176 -14.13 1.85 -9.39
N HIS A 177 -13.89 2.86 -8.56
CA HIS A 177 -14.86 3.93 -8.26
C HIS A 177 -14.46 5.28 -8.86
N SER A 178 -13.43 5.32 -9.73
CA SER A 178 -12.91 6.55 -10.33
C SER A 178 -13.29 6.67 -11.79
N THR A 179 -13.80 7.84 -12.17
CA THR A 179 -14.07 8.22 -13.55
C THR A 179 -13.52 9.61 -13.84
N ALA A 180 -13.42 9.99 -15.12
CA ALA A 180 -12.98 11.35 -15.49
C ALA A 180 -13.94 12.44 -14.97
N ALA A 181 -15.26 12.15 -14.91
CA ALA A 181 -16.27 13.08 -14.41
C ALA A 181 -16.39 13.09 -12.88
N ASN A 182 -16.01 12.00 -12.23
CA ASN A 182 -16.03 11.86 -10.78
C ASN A 182 -14.76 11.12 -10.32
N PRO A 183 -13.61 11.81 -10.27
CA PRO A 183 -12.36 11.21 -9.87
C PRO A 183 -12.37 10.84 -8.40
N HIS A 184 -11.82 9.69 -8.10
CA HIS A 184 -11.75 9.19 -6.73
C HIS A 184 -10.89 10.11 -5.83
N PRO A 185 -11.30 10.42 -4.60
CA PRO A 185 -10.64 11.42 -3.75
C PRO A 185 -9.17 11.14 -3.46
N LEU A 186 -8.76 9.87 -3.33
CA LEU A 186 -7.36 9.52 -3.15
C LEU A 186 -6.50 9.89 -4.37
N PHE A 187 -7.01 9.74 -5.60
CA PHE A 187 -6.28 10.19 -6.79
C PHE A 187 -6.20 11.71 -6.87
N VAL A 188 -7.30 12.40 -6.53
CA VAL A 188 -7.30 13.87 -6.51
C VAL A 188 -6.24 14.38 -5.54
N ARG A 189 -6.23 13.87 -4.30
CA ARG A 189 -5.26 14.29 -3.29
C ARG A 189 -3.84 13.93 -3.67
N PHE A 190 -3.59 12.73 -4.18
CA PHE A 190 -2.27 12.32 -4.66
C PHE A 190 -1.71 13.25 -5.73
N VAL A 191 -2.56 13.65 -6.71
CA VAL A 191 -2.14 14.60 -7.76
C VAL A 191 -1.89 16.00 -7.19
N GLN A 192 -2.69 16.46 -6.23
CA GLN A 192 -2.45 17.74 -5.54
C GLN A 192 -1.09 17.74 -4.83
N GLU A 193 -0.75 16.68 -4.12
CA GLU A 193 0.55 16.54 -3.45
C GLU A 193 1.71 16.46 -4.46
N ALA A 194 1.50 15.80 -5.61
CA ALA A 194 2.47 15.77 -6.70
C ALA A 194 2.73 17.16 -7.29
N LEU A 195 1.69 17.96 -7.50
CA LEU A 195 1.80 19.32 -8.00
C LEU A 195 2.54 20.21 -6.98
N ALA A 196 2.16 20.15 -5.71
CA ALA A 196 2.83 20.88 -4.65
C ALA A 196 4.32 20.52 -4.54
N TYR A 197 4.65 19.22 -4.59
CA TYR A 197 6.04 18.77 -4.60
C TYR A 197 6.83 19.29 -5.79
N ARG A 198 6.25 19.26 -6.98
CA ARG A 198 6.87 19.80 -8.21
C ARG A 198 7.19 21.29 -8.08
N ASP A 199 6.26 22.06 -7.54
CA ASP A 199 6.38 23.53 -7.47
C ASP A 199 7.38 23.99 -6.40
N GLU A 200 7.85 23.08 -5.53
CA GLU A 200 8.91 23.31 -4.54
C GLU A 200 10.32 22.96 -5.06
N GLN A 201 10.46 22.31 -6.23
CA GLN A 201 11.75 21.93 -6.82
C GLN A 201 12.27 22.99 -7.79
#